data_55845551ffcd682d353e383cabc383d4
#
_entry.id   55845551ffcd682d353e383cabc383d4
#
_cell.length_a   1.000
_cell.length_b   1.000
_cell.length_c   1.000
_cell.angle_alpha   90.00
_cell.angle_beta   90.00
_cell.angle_gamma   90.00
#
_symmetry.space_group_name_H-M   'P 1'
#
loop_
_entity.id
_entity.type
_entity.pdbx_description
1 polymer ?
#
loop_
_entity_poly.entity_id
_entity_poly.type
_entity_poly.pdbx_seq_one_letter_code
_entity_poly.pdbx_strand_id
1 'polypeptide(L)'
;MKVENIFKNLNPDFNNEISEILFSEKNIRIEKIISTGQKSPEGFWYDQEETEWIIVLKGKASLKFQDGQRLNLKEGDYLSIPPHLKHRVEYTAKERETIWLAVFF
;
A
#
# COMPACT_ATOMS: atom_id res chain seq x y z
N MET A 1 -13.68 -21.79 -11.71
CA MET A 1 -13.12 -20.72 -10.84
C MET A 1 -12.09 -21.30 -9.89
N LYS A 2 -11.11 -20.50 -9.51
CA LYS A 2 -10.04 -20.92 -8.62
C LYS A 2 -10.02 -20.00 -7.40
N VAL A 3 -9.99 -20.58 -6.20
CA VAL A 3 -9.83 -19.83 -4.97
C VAL A 3 -8.35 -19.56 -4.74
N GLU A 4 -8.00 -18.30 -4.47
CA GLU A 4 -6.65 -17.90 -4.12
C GLU A 4 -6.65 -17.29 -2.72
N ASN A 5 -5.50 -17.19 -2.10
CA ASN A 5 -5.38 -16.68 -0.75
C ASN A 5 -4.30 -15.59 -0.72
N ILE A 6 -4.67 -14.40 -0.26
CA ILE A 6 -3.78 -13.26 -0.27
C ILE A 6 -2.53 -13.44 0.61
N PHE A 7 -2.59 -14.34 1.59
CA PHE A 7 -1.47 -14.61 2.48
C PHE A 7 -0.59 -15.78 2.03
N LYS A 8 -0.92 -16.44 0.91
CA LYS A 8 -0.10 -17.53 0.40
C LYS A 8 0.89 -17.04 -0.65
N ASN A 9 2.02 -17.72 -0.74
CA ASN A 9 3.05 -17.47 -1.74
C ASN A 9 3.53 -16.02 -1.72
N LEU A 10 3.76 -15.49 -0.53
CA LEU A 10 4.14 -14.09 -0.37
C LEU A 10 5.50 -13.79 -1.00
N ASN A 11 6.47 -14.70 -0.85
CA ASN A 11 7.81 -14.56 -1.40
C ASN A 11 8.37 -13.14 -1.25
N PRO A 12 8.45 -12.60 -0.01
CA PRO A 12 8.90 -11.23 0.17
C PRO A 12 10.32 -11.05 -0.33
N ASP A 13 10.57 -9.88 -0.91
CA ASP A 13 11.91 -9.48 -1.34
C ASP A 13 12.37 -8.36 -0.41
N PHE A 14 13.36 -8.63 0.44
CA PHE A 14 13.81 -7.64 1.42
C PHE A 14 14.59 -6.48 0.80
N ASN A 15 14.86 -6.53 -0.50
CA ASN A 15 15.51 -5.44 -1.21
C ASN A 15 14.53 -4.56 -1.98
N ASN A 16 13.32 -5.06 -2.28
CA ASN A 16 12.36 -4.33 -3.09
C ASN A 16 10.94 -4.56 -2.59
N GLU A 17 10.11 -3.53 -2.72
CA GLU A 17 8.68 -3.66 -2.56
C GLU A 17 8.13 -4.48 -3.73
N ILE A 18 7.16 -5.35 -3.44
CA ILE A 18 6.51 -6.19 -4.45
C ILE A 18 5.06 -5.76 -4.59
N SER A 19 4.62 -5.52 -5.81
CA SER A 19 3.23 -5.25 -6.14
C SER A 19 2.69 -6.32 -7.08
N GLU A 20 1.48 -6.79 -6.81
CA GLU A 20 0.80 -7.76 -7.63
C GLU A 20 -0.64 -7.33 -7.86
N ILE A 21 -1.05 -7.29 -9.13
CA ILE A 21 -2.44 -6.99 -9.48
C ILE A 21 -3.27 -8.25 -9.25
N LEU A 22 -4.22 -8.18 -8.32
CA LEU A 22 -5.12 -9.29 -8.03
C LEU A 22 -6.32 -9.31 -8.94
N PHE A 23 -6.79 -8.14 -9.33
CA PHE A 23 -7.96 -7.97 -10.18
C PHE A 23 -7.87 -6.61 -10.87
N SER A 24 -8.24 -6.58 -12.15
CA SER A 24 -8.27 -5.32 -12.89
C SER A 24 -9.38 -5.40 -13.93
N GLU A 25 -10.25 -4.40 -13.95
CA GLU A 25 -11.32 -4.28 -14.93
C GLU A 25 -11.71 -2.83 -15.07
N LYS A 26 -11.82 -2.35 -16.33
CA LYS A 26 -12.20 -0.96 -16.65
C LYS A 26 -11.58 0.08 -15.73
N ASN A 27 -12.33 0.54 -14.75
CA ASN A 27 -11.92 1.64 -13.87
C ASN A 27 -11.58 1.18 -12.45
N ILE A 28 -11.36 -0.12 -12.25
CA ILE A 28 -10.99 -0.63 -10.93
C ILE A 28 -9.74 -1.51 -11.03
N ARG A 29 -8.85 -1.36 -10.06
CA ARG A 29 -7.65 -2.19 -9.93
C ARG A 29 -7.44 -2.52 -8.46
N ILE A 30 -7.24 -3.80 -8.18
CA ILE A 30 -6.97 -4.28 -6.82
C ILE A 30 -5.55 -4.83 -6.80
N GLU A 31 -4.73 -4.31 -5.91
CA GLU A 31 -3.33 -4.71 -5.78
C GLU A 31 -3.01 -5.19 -4.37
N LYS A 32 -2.20 -6.23 -4.31
CA LYS A 32 -1.52 -6.62 -3.08
C LYS A 32 -0.12 -6.04 -3.13
N ILE A 33 0.30 -5.38 -2.06
CA ILE A 33 1.63 -4.79 -1.96
C ILE A 33 2.32 -5.37 -0.74
N ILE A 34 3.55 -5.82 -0.91
CA ILE A 34 4.37 -6.34 0.19
C ILE A 34 5.57 -5.44 0.35
N SER A 35 5.66 -4.80 1.51
CA SER A 35 6.78 -3.94 1.88
C SER A 35 7.62 -4.61 2.95
N THR A 36 8.93 -4.42 2.90
CA THR A 36 9.88 -4.98 3.87
C THR A 36 10.85 -3.90 4.31
N GLY A 37 10.31 -2.75 4.70
CA GLY A 37 11.09 -1.60 5.15
C GLY A 37 11.22 -0.50 4.11
N GLN A 38 10.69 -0.69 2.91
CA GLN A 38 10.75 0.33 1.87
C GLN A 38 9.90 1.52 2.26
N LYS A 39 10.33 2.69 1.85
CA LYS A 39 9.62 3.93 1.98
C LYS A 39 9.80 4.73 0.70
N SER A 40 8.96 5.73 0.49
CA SER A 40 9.07 6.58 -0.68
C SER A 40 10.41 7.31 -0.69
N PRO A 41 11.06 7.46 -1.86
CA PRO A 41 12.29 8.24 -1.97
C PRO A 41 12.08 9.68 -1.51
N GLU A 42 13.14 10.32 -1.02
CA GLU A 42 13.08 11.71 -0.61
C GLU A 42 12.56 12.59 -1.75
N GLY A 43 11.62 13.47 -1.42
CA GLY A 43 11.02 14.38 -2.40
C GLY A 43 9.95 13.78 -3.28
N PHE A 44 9.70 12.48 -3.18
CA PHE A 44 8.66 11.82 -3.97
C PHE A 44 7.30 11.93 -3.30
N TRP A 45 6.27 12.27 -4.08
CA TRP A 45 4.88 12.32 -3.65
C TRP A 45 4.01 11.58 -4.66
N TYR A 46 3.17 10.68 -4.16
CA TYR A 46 2.11 10.12 -4.99
C TYR A 46 1.07 11.19 -5.26
N ASP A 47 0.65 11.31 -6.49
CA ASP A 47 -0.38 12.24 -6.94
C ASP A 47 -1.14 11.53 -8.06
N GLN A 48 -2.29 10.95 -7.74
CA GLN A 48 -2.99 10.04 -8.62
C GLN A 48 -4.36 10.60 -8.99
N GLU A 49 -4.80 10.27 -10.20
CA GLU A 49 -6.15 10.62 -10.67
C GLU A 49 -7.22 9.73 -10.05
N GLU A 50 -6.82 8.56 -9.56
CA GLU A 50 -7.73 7.60 -8.96
C GLU A 50 -7.90 7.84 -7.47
N THR A 51 -9.06 7.43 -6.94
CA THR A 51 -9.20 7.24 -5.50
C THR A 51 -8.42 5.99 -5.12
N GLU A 52 -7.70 6.05 -4.01
CA GLU A 52 -7.02 4.89 -3.46
C GLU A 52 -7.63 4.53 -2.11
N TRP A 53 -8.26 3.35 -2.04
CA TRP A 53 -8.71 2.79 -0.78
C TRP A 53 -7.67 1.76 -0.34
N ILE A 54 -7.16 1.89 0.86
CA ILE A 54 -6.04 1.06 1.31
C ILE A 54 -6.27 0.52 2.71
N ILE A 55 -5.88 -0.73 2.93
CA ILE A 55 -5.92 -1.38 4.24
C ILE A 55 -4.59 -2.09 4.50
N VAL A 56 -4.09 -1.99 5.72
CA VAL A 56 -2.95 -2.79 6.16
C VAL A 56 -3.48 -4.10 6.71
N LEU A 57 -3.18 -5.21 6.03
CA LEU A 57 -3.61 -6.54 6.45
C LEU A 57 -2.66 -7.14 7.48
N LYS A 58 -1.38 -6.78 7.41
CA LYS A 58 -0.34 -7.28 8.29
C LYS A 58 0.79 -6.25 8.35
N GLY A 59 1.42 -6.10 9.50
CA GLY A 59 2.56 -5.20 9.66
C GLY A 59 2.18 -3.82 10.12
N LYS A 60 3.04 -2.84 9.83
CA LYS A 60 2.88 -1.44 10.25
C LYS A 60 3.47 -0.51 9.20
N ALA A 61 2.85 0.64 9.05
CA ALA A 61 3.31 1.66 8.12
C ALA A 61 2.93 3.05 8.60
N SER A 62 3.56 4.06 8.01
CA SER A 62 3.19 5.45 8.21
C SER A 62 3.08 6.14 6.86
N LEU A 63 2.03 6.93 6.70
CA LEU A 63 1.84 7.79 5.54
C LEU A 63 2.00 9.23 5.97
N LYS A 64 2.52 10.04 5.05
CA LYS A 64 2.59 11.50 5.23
C LYS A 64 1.87 12.17 4.09
N PHE A 65 1.11 13.22 4.42
CA PHE A 65 0.38 14.02 3.44
C PHE A 65 1.05 15.36 3.28
N GLN A 66 0.83 16.00 2.14
CA GLN A 66 1.52 17.25 1.81
C GLN A 66 1.19 18.38 2.78
N ASP A 67 0.03 18.35 3.43
CA ASP A 67 -0.36 19.33 4.45
C ASP A 67 0.39 19.15 5.78
N GLY A 68 1.27 18.14 5.87
CA GLY A 68 2.05 17.84 7.06
C GLY A 68 1.44 16.78 7.96
N GLN A 69 0.20 16.34 7.71
CA GLN A 69 -0.43 15.29 8.48
C GLN A 69 0.32 13.96 8.30
N ARG A 70 0.51 13.25 9.39
CA ARG A 70 1.12 11.92 9.39
C ARG A 70 0.17 10.92 10.04
N LEU A 71 -0.09 9.81 9.36
CA LEU A 71 -0.95 8.76 9.85
C LEU A 71 -0.14 7.47 10.03
N ASN A 72 -0.25 6.89 11.22
CA ASN A 72 0.34 5.59 11.51
C ASN A 72 -0.74 4.53 11.33
N LEU A 73 -0.41 3.46 10.59
CA LEU A 73 -1.33 2.38 10.28
C LEU A 73 -0.81 1.08 10.88
N LYS A 74 -1.72 0.31 11.45
CA LYS A 74 -1.46 -1.04 11.95
C LYS A 74 -2.45 -2.00 11.33
N GLU A 75 -2.34 -3.26 11.63
CA GLU A 75 -3.23 -4.29 11.09
C GLU A 75 -4.71 -3.94 11.27
N GLY A 76 -5.43 -3.99 10.16
CA GLY A 76 -6.85 -3.66 10.11
C GLY A 76 -7.18 -2.20 9.88
N ASP A 77 -6.21 -1.30 9.97
CA ASP A 77 -6.45 0.12 9.68
C ASP A 77 -6.60 0.36 8.19
N TYR A 78 -7.60 1.13 7.81
CA TYR A 78 -7.84 1.47 6.42
C TYR A 78 -8.28 2.92 6.28
N LEU A 79 -8.08 3.46 5.09
CA LEU A 79 -8.51 4.82 4.76
C LEU A 79 -8.71 4.96 3.26
N SER A 80 -9.44 6.00 2.87
CA SER A 80 -9.60 6.39 1.47
C SER A 80 -8.78 7.65 1.23
N ILE A 81 -8.00 7.63 0.15
CA ILE A 81 -7.20 8.77 -0.28
C ILE A 81 -7.85 9.31 -1.55
N PRO A 82 -8.40 10.52 -1.53
CA PRO A 82 -9.06 11.08 -2.71
C PRO A 82 -8.05 11.40 -3.82
N PRO A 83 -8.55 11.56 -5.07
CA PRO A 83 -7.67 11.93 -6.18
C PRO A 83 -6.85 13.18 -5.86
N HIS A 84 -5.60 13.18 -6.30
CA HIS A 84 -4.69 14.32 -6.20
C HIS A 84 -4.32 14.78 -4.79
N LEU A 85 -4.70 14.02 -3.76
CA LEU A 85 -4.18 14.27 -2.41
C LEU A 85 -2.78 13.69 -2.34
N LYS A 86 -1.78 14.56 -2.36
CA LYS A 86 -0.38 14.14 -2.38
C LYS A 86 0.00 13.48 -1.07
N HIS A 87 0.57 12.29 -1.18
CA HIS A 87 0.98 11.49 -0.03
C HIS A 87 2.21 10.65 -0.36
N ARG A 88 2.84 10.12 0.69
CA ARG A 88 4.00 9.27 0.56
C ARG A 88 4.07 8.27 1.71
N VAL A 89 4.77 7.17 1.47
CA VAL A 89 5.06 6.19 2.51
C VAL A 89 6.31 6.66 3.24
N GLU A 90 6.16 7.00 4.53
CA GLU A 90 7.27 7.45 5.37
C GLU A 90 7.99 6.29 6.06
N TYR A 91 7.25 5.19 6.31
CA TYR A 91 7.80 4.09 7.09
C TYR A 91 7.04 2.79 6.79
N THR A 92 7.78 1.70 6.68
CA THR A 92 7.25 0.34 6.80
C THR A 92 8.21 -0.46 7.68
N ALA A 93 7.69 -1.48 8.37
CA ALA A 93 8.49 -2.31 9.26
C ALA A 93 9.63 -3.01 8.49
N LYS A 94 10.83 -3.01 9.05
CA LYS A 94 12.02 -3.54 8.37
C LYS A 94 12.26 -5.02 8.56
N GLU A 95 11.84 -5.58 9.68
CA GLU A 95 12.16 -6.95 10.05
C GLU A 95 11.09 -7.96 9.72
N ARG A 96 10.00 -7.49 9.11
CA ARG A 96 8.88 -8.34 8.72
C ARG A 96 8.14 -7.70 7.56
N GLU A 97 7.35 -8.48 6.86
CA GLU A 97 6.55 -7.96 5.77
C GLU A 97 5.36 -7.15 6.28
N THR A 98 5.07 -6.05 5.58
CA THR A 98 3.83 -5.31 5.69
C THR A 98 3.03 -5.61 4.44
N ILE A 99 1.82 -6.14 4.62
CA ILE A 99 0.95 -6.52 3.51
C ILE A 99 -0.19 -5.53 3.42
N TRP A 100 -0.30 -4.91 2.27
CA TRP A 100 -1.33 -3.93 1.96
C TRP A 100 -2.26 -4.47 0.90
N LEU A 101 -3.52 -4.12 1.01
CA LEU A 101 -4.49 -4.28 -0.08
C LEU A 101 -4.90 -2.88 -0.50
N ALA A 102 -4.69 -2.57 -1.77
CA ALA A 102 -5.02 -1.26 -2.33
C ALA A 102 -6.05 -1.43 -3.45
N VAL A 103 -7.09 -0.62 -3.42
CA VAL A 103 -8.12 -0.57 -4.45
C VAL A 103 -8.09 0.81 -5.08
N PHE A 104 -7.84 0.85 -6.38
CA PHE A 104 -7.79 2.09 -7.16
C PHE A 104 -9.01 2.18 -8.06
N PHE A 105 -9.72 3.31 -8.02
CA PHE A 105 -10.92 3.49 -8.85
C PHE A 105 -11.28 4.96 -9.08
#